data_e90d5491e729ca9dce52b491f3bd6877
#
_entry.id   e90d5491e729ca9dce52b491f3bd6877
#
_cell.length_a   1.000
_cell.length_b   1.000
_cell.length_c   1.000
_cell.angle_alpha   90.00
_cell.angle_beta   90.00
_cell.angle_gamma   90.00
#
_symmetry.space_group_name_H-M   'P 1'
#
loop_
_entity.id
_entity.type
_entity.pdbx_description
1 polymer ?
#
loop_
_entity_poly.entity_id
_entity_poly.type
_entity_poly.pdbx_seq_one_letter_code
_entity_poly.pdbx_strand_id
1 'polypeptide(L)'
;MIDYKLHIPGPVNVSAETYKAMSTPVMGHRSSDFVELYQDCQPNLQKLFETKDPVFLSTSSAWGVMEGALRNLCQRKVLCCMCGAFSDKWLDVAKRAGKDAEPLQVEWGQHIDPDELKSRLSTGEYDVVTLVHNETSCGMMNPLKEIMQVLKEFPDVISVIDTVSSFSVVSIPKDEWGIDVILTGSQKALAMPPGLALFSVSERAFQRAEQIEGRGYYFDFLEFRSNHLKGMTPSTPVIPLIHALNHTLSKIIEEGVENRHNRHAELNQIVHKWVASKGFELLPKKQFASKSLTCVRNNLDIDVAGFVKTLREEKKISIDGGYGKIKGKTFRISNMGDETVDSISHLISNMDEVLSSFLPA
;
A
#
# COMPACT_ATOMS: atom_id res chain seq x y z
N MET A 1 -9.73 23.05 -15.92
CA MET A 1 -9.67 21.69 -15.32
C MET A 1 -10.31 21.78 -13.94
N ILE A 2 -11.21 20.90 -13.56
CA ILE A 2 -11.86 20.94 -12.24
C ILE A 2 -10.89 20.34 -11.24
N ASP A 3 -10.48 21.09 -10.21
CA ASP A 3 -9.61 20.61 -9.14
C ASP A 3 -10.48 19.93 -8.06
N TYR A 4 -10.47 18.62 -8.03
CA TYR A 4 -11.17 17.84 -7.01
C TYR A 4 -10.23 17.55 -5.84
N LYS A 5 -10.71 17.71 -4.60
CA LYS A 5 -10.05 17.21 -3.41
C LYS A 5 -10.31 15.71 -3.28
N LEU A 6 -9.24 14.91 -3.30
CA LEU A 6 -9.33 13.44 -3.38
C LEU A 6 -9.14 12.81 -1.99
N HIS A 7 -10.23 12.50 -1.33
CA HIS A 7 -10.23 11.68 -0.11
C HIS A 7 -10.63 10.22 -0.42
N ILE A 8 -10.23 9.75 -1.61
CA ILE A 8 -10.36 8.35 -2.06
C ILE A 8 -9.12 7.54 -1.66
N PRO A 9 -9.20 6.20 -1.58
CA PRO A 9 -8.06 5.33 -1.20
C PRO A 9 -6.94 5.23 -2.25
N GLY A 10 -6.73 6.26 -3.03
CA GLY A 10 -5.69 6.41 -4.05
C GLY A 10 -6.21 6.21 -5.49
N PRO A 11 -5.60 6.95 -6.43
CA PRO A 11 -4.54 7.93 -6.19
C PRO A 11 -5.00 9.11 -5.33
N VAL A 12 -4.10 9.60 -4.48
CA VAL A 12 -4.36 10.77 -3.62
C VAL A 12 -3.93 12.07 -4.29
N ASN A 13 -4.23 13.22 -3.67
CA ASN A 13 -3.76 14.52 -4.17
C ASN A 13 -2.22 14.56 -4.23
N VAL A 14 -1.71 15.28 -5.21
CA VAL A 14 -0.28 15.51 -5.43
C VAL A 14 -0.02 17.02 -5.31
N SER A 15 0.97 17.41 -4.54
CA SER A 15 1.30 18.81 -4.33
C SER A 15 1.87 19.50 -5.58
N ALA A 16 1.74 20.82 -5.68
CA ALA A 16 2.30 21.60 -6.78
C ALA A 16 3.84 21.47 -6.82
N GLU A 17 4.48 21.38 -5.65
CA GLU A 17 5.92 21.20 -5.51
C GLU A 17 6.37 19.84 -6.06
N THR A 18 5.62 18.78 -5.81
CA THR A 18 5.89 17.45 -6.38
C THR A 18 5.76 17.47 -7.91
N TYR A 19 4.72 18.13 -8.45
CA TYR A 19 4.61 18.32 -9.91
C TYR A 19 5.75 19.17 -10.47
N LYS A 20 6.20 20.21 -9.76
CA LYS A 20 7.35 21.00 -10.15
C LYS A 20 8.64 20.17 -10.19
N ALA A 21 8.86 19.29 -9.23
CA ALA A 21 10.00 18.37 -9.25
C ALA A 21 9.98 17.45 -10.47
N MET A 22 8.80 16.98 -10.91
CA MET A 22 8.65 16.19 -12.13
C MET A 22 8.98 16.95 -13.42
N SER A 23 8.94 18.28 -13.41
CA SER A 23 9.30 19.09 -14.58
C SER A 23 10.80 19.32 -14.75
N THR A 24 11.62 18.73 -13.88
CA THR A 24 13.09 18.72 -14.04
C THR A 24 13.47 18.06 -15.37
N PRO A 25 14.39 18.64 -16.17
CA PRO A 25 14.81 18.04 -17.43
C PRO A 25 15.29 16.60 -17.26
N VAL A 26 14.93 15.73 -18.21
CA VAL A 26 15.40 14.35 -18.20
C VAL A 26 16.89 14.26 -18.47
N MET A 27 17.53 13.27 -17.89
CA MET A 27 18.95 12.94 -18.07
C MET A 27 19.13 11.56 -18.66
N GLY A 28 20.32 11.21 -19.08
CA GLY A 28 20.64 9.86 -19.52
C GLY A 28 20.59 8.89 -18.32
N HIS A 29 19.74 7.88 -18.36
CA HIS A 29 19.57 6.91 -17.25
C HIS A 29 20.78 6.00 -17.00
N ARG A 30 21.87 6.21 -17.76
CA ARG A 30 23.19 5.55 -17.58
C ARG A 30 24.29 6.55 -17.28
N SER A 31 23.96 7.84 -17.07
CA SER A 31 24.92 8.89 -16.73
C SER A 31 25.26 8.89 -15.24
N SER A 32 26.35 9.57 -14.88
CA SER A 32 26.73 9.85 -13.50
C SER A 32 25.63 10.59 -12.73
N ASP A 33 24.96 11.54 -13.37
CA ASP A 33 23.91 12.35 -12.75
C ASP A 33 22.70 11.48 -12.34
N PHE A 34 22.37 10.46 -13.16
CA PHE A 34 21.31 9.52 -12.78
C PHE A 34 21.74 8.61 -11.62
N VAL A 35 23.00 8.15 -11.63
CA VAL A 35 23.54 7.36 -10.52
C VAL A 35 23.47 8.15 -9.21
N GLU A 36 23.84 9.42 -9.22
CA GLU A 36 23.72 10.33 -8.07
C GLU A 36 22.27 10.44 -7.60
N LEU A 37 21.33 10.79 -8.49
CA LEU A 37 19.91 10.89 -8.18
C LEU A 37 19.35 9.57 -7.57
N TYR A 38 19.73 8.43 -8.13
CA TYR A 38 19.30 7.12 -7.63
C TYR A 38 19.87 6.84 -6.23
N GLN A 39 21.15 7.14 -6.03
CA GLN A 39 21.83 6.93 -4.74
C GLN A 39 21.33 7.87 -3.65
N ASP A 40 21.01 9.12 -3.99
CA ASP A 40 20.44 10.11 -3.05
C ASP A 40 19.10 9.65 -2.47
N CYS A 41 18.32 8.88 -3.21
CA CYS A 41 17.07 8.33 -2.71
C CYS A 41 17.28 7.22 -1.66
N GLN A 42 18.38 6.46 -1.73
CA GLN A 42 18.53 5.21 -0.97
C GLN A 42 18.51 5.40 0.56
N PRO A 43 19.26 6.32 1.18
CA PRO A 43 19.25 6.47 2.64
C PRO A 43 17.86 6.80 3.19
N ASN A 44 17.12 7.66 2.49
CA ASN A 44 15.77 8.07 2.89
C ASN A 44 14.76 6.92 2.68
N LEU A 45 14.88 6.17 1.60
CA LEU A 45 14.09 4.97 1.35
C LEU A 45 14.35 3.92 2.42
N GLN A 46 15.60 3.61 2.73
CA GLN A 46 15.96 2.65 3.76
C GLN A 46 15.40 3.06 5.13
N LYS A 47 15.43 4.37 5.45
CA LYS A 47 14.83 4.88 6.68
C LYS A 47 13.30 4.67 6.70
N LEU A 48 12.60 4.89 5.57
CA LEU A 48 11.15 4.68 5.50
C LEU A 48 10.75 3.20 5.50
N PHE A 49 11.55 2.34 4.90
CA PHE A 49 11.35 0.87 4.90
C PHE A 49 11.85 0.21 6.20
N GLU A 50 12.51 0.98 7.07
CA GLU A 50 13.13 0.50 8.30
C GLU A 50 14.02 -0.73 8.02
N THR A 51 14.94 -0.58 7.04
CA THR A 51 15.80 -1.65 6.54
C THR A 51 17.20 -1.15 6.19
N LYS A 52 18.17 -2.06 6.24
CA LYS A 52 19.52 -1.87 5.67
C LYS A 52 19.64 -2.43 4.26
N ASP A 53 18.65 -3.22 3.84
CA ASP A 53 18.61 -3.77 2.49
C ASP A 53 18.37 -2.68 1.44
N PRO A 54 18.81 -2.88 0.19
CA PRO A 54 18.50 -1.99 -0.92
C PRO A 54 16.98 -1.83 -1.13
N VAL A 55 16.58 -0.63 -1.56
CA VAL A 55 15.22 -0.38 -2.01
C VAL A 55 15.23 -0.16 -3.52
N PHE A 56 14.52 -1.00 -4.24
CA PHE A 56 14.48 -1.00 -5.70
C PHE A 56 13.34 -0.13 -6.22
N LEU A 57 13.59 0.51 -7.37
CA LEU A 57 12.65 1.36 -8.09
C LEU A 57 12.18 0.64 -9.35
N SER A 58 10.90 0.34 -9.46
CA SER A 58 10.29 -0.29 -10.63
C SER A 58 9.35 0.67 -11.35
N THR A 59 9.55 0.86 -12.65
CA THR A 59 8.62 1.60 -13.51
C THR A 59 7.38 0.75 -13.78
N SER A 60 6.52 0.68 -12.78
CA SER A 60 5.28 -0.09 -12.82
C SER A 60 4.32 0.34 -11.71
N SER A 61 3.10 -0.18 -11.73
CA SER A 61 2.32 -0.25 -10.50
C SER A 61 2.88 -1.34 -9.56
N ALA A 62 2.47 -1.31 -8.29
CA ALA A 62 2.85 -2.34 -7.32
C ALA A 62 2.51 -3.77 -7.80
N TRP A 63 1.45 -3.95 -8.60
CA TRP A 63 1.07 -5.25 -9.18
C TRP A 63 2.16 -5.88 -10.04
N GLY A 64 2.99 -5.10 -10.71
CA GLY A 64 4.14 -5.63 -11.45
C GLY A 64 5.14 -6.31 -10.51
N VAL A 65 5.46 -5.66 -9.39
CA VAL A 65 6.36 -6.24 -8.36
C VAL A 65 5.70 -7.42 -7.65
N MET A 66 4.39 -7.38 -7.41
CA MET A 66 3.62 -8.49 -6.83
C MET A 66 3.71 -9.75 -7.71
N GLU A 67 3.42 -9.63 -9.01
CA GLU A 67 3.59 -10.74 -9.96
C GLU A 67 5.05 -11.19 -10.04
N GLY A 68 5.98 -10.23 -10.08
CA GLY A 68 7.41 -10.49 -10.04
C GLY A 68 7.81 -11.32 -8.82
N ALA A 69 7.33 -10.98 -7.63
CA ALA A 69 7.63 -11.72 -6.40
C ALA A 69 7.20 -13.20 -6.49
N LEU A 70 6.01 -13.46 -7.01
CA LEU A 70 5.53 -14.84 -7.22
C LEU A 70 6.40 -15.61 -8.19
N ARG A 71 6.84 -14.98 -9.30
CA ARG A 71 7.71 -15.60 -10.30
C ARG A 71 9.11 -15.87 -9.75
N ASN A 72 9.64 -14.97 -8.92
CA ASN A 72 10.99 -15.08 -8.37
C ASN A 72 11.10 -16.04 -7.19
N LEU A 73 10.02 -16.31 -6.44
CA LEU A 73 10.14 -16.89 -5.11
C LEU A 73 9.37 -18.21 -4.94
N CYS A 74 8.28 -18.43 -5.67
CA CYS A 74 7.47 -19.63 -5.52
C CYS A 74 8.06 -20.80 -6.30
N GLN A 75 8.46 -21.82 -5.58
CA GLN A 75 8.96 -23.09 -6.10
C GLN A 75 7.92 -24.22 -5.97
N ARG A 76 7.19 -24.25 -4.86
CA ARG A 76 6.17 -25.27 -4.56
C ARG A 76 4.76 -24.71 -4.64
N LYS A 77 4.32 -24.01 -3.59
CA LYS A 77 2.96 -23.54 -3.46
C LYS A 77 2.89 -22.22 -2.69
N VAL A 78 2.04 -21.32 -3.13
CA VAL A 78 1.76 -20.03 -2.46
C VAL A 78 0.54 -20.18 -1.55
N LEU A 79 0.65 -19.74 -0.30
CA LEU A 79 -0.51 -19.51 0.57
C LEU A 79 -0.90 -18.03 0.45
N CYS A 80 -2.07 -17.76 -0.14
CA CYS A 80 -2.59 -16.41 -0.31
C CYS A 80 -3.52 -16.06 0.86
N CYS A 81 -3.09 -15.14 1.74
CA CYS A 81 -3.92 -14.64 2.85
C CYS A 81 -4.96 -13.65 2.32
N MET A 82 -6.24 -14.00 2.34
CA MET A 82 -7.33 -13.30 1.65
C MET A 82 -8.35 -12.75 2.65
N CYS A 83 -8.48 -11.42 2.72
CA CYS A 83 -9.36 -10.72 3.66
C CYS A 83 -10.09 -9.51 3.02
N GLY A 84 -9.97 -9.36 1.69
CA GLY A 84 -10.59 -8.31 0.90
C GLY A 84 -10.22 -8.38 -0.57
N ALA A 85 -10.64 -7.39 -1.37
CA ALA A 85 -10.53 -7.45 -2.82
C ALA A 85 -9.09 -7.45 -3.34
N PHE A 86 -8.17 -6.76 -2.66
CA PHE A 86 -6.78 -6.71 -3.11
C PHE A 86 -6.04 -7.99 -2.74
N SER A 87 -6.29 -8.53 -1.57
CA SER A 87 -5.75 -9.82 -1.15
C SER A 87 -6.36 -11.00 -1.92
N ASP A 88 -7.66 -10.95 -2.26
CA ASP A 88 -8.28 -11.97 -3.12
C ASP A 88 -7.62 -12.03 -4.51
N LYS A 89 -7.18 -10.88 -5.03
CA LYS A 89 -6.52 -10.81 -6.34
C LYS A 89 -5.14 -11.50 -6.37
N TRP A 90 -4.45 -11.62 -5.26
CA TRP A 90 -3.18 -12.33 -5.20
C TRP A 90 -3.31 -13.80 -5.65
N LEU A 91 -4.41 -14.47 -5.27
CA LEU A 91 -4.68 -15.85 -5.71
C LEU A 91 -4.88 -15.94 -7.24
N ASP A 92 -5.64 -14.99 -7.84
CA ASP A 92 -5.83 -14.92 -9.28
C ASP A 92 -4.49 -14.69 -10.01
N VAL A 93 -3.67 -13.75 -9.51
CA VAL A 93 -2.36 -13.43 -10.07
C VAL A 93 -1.40 -14.63 -9.94
N ALA A 94 -1.37 -15.31 -8.80
CA ALA A 94 -0.53 -16.50 -8.61
C ALA A 94 -0.88 -17.59 -9.62
N LYS A 95 -2.17 -17.89 -9.79
CA LYS A 95 -2.64 -18.87 -10.78
C LYS A 95 -2.31 -18.48 -12.22
N ARG A 96 -2.50 -17.22 -12.59
CA ARG A 96 -2.14 -16.69 -13.92
C ARG A 96 -0.63 -16.69 -14.16
N ALA A 97 0.17 -16.52 -13.12
CA ALA A 97 1.62 -16.67 -13.19
C ALA A 97 2.08 -18.14 -13.28
N GLY A 98 1.13 -19.10 -13.34
CA GLY A 98 1.41 -20.53 -13.45
C GLY A 98 1.90 -21.15 -12.14
N LYS A 99 1.60 -20.50 -10.99
CA LYS A 99 2.00 -21.01 -9.68
C LYS A 99 0.86 -21.79 -9.04
N ASP A 100 1.19 -22.88 -8.33
CA ASP A 100 0.25 -23.53 -7.45
C ASP A 100 -0.04 -22.61 -6.27
N ALA A 101 -1.32 -22.39 -5.96
CA ALA A 101 -1.72 -21.41 -4.95
C ALA A 101 -3.05 -21.78 -4.29
N GLU A 102 -3.10 -21.63 -2.99
CA GLU A 102 -4.29 -21.84 -2.17
C GLU A 102 -4.65 -20.65 -1.32
N PRO A 103 -5.95 -20.45 -1.03
CA PRO A 103 -6.39 -19.37 -0.16
C PRO A 103 -6.33 -19.76 1.33
N LEU A 104 -5.90 -18.82 2.16
CA LEU A 104 -6.30 -18.70 3.56
C LEU A 104 -7.30 -17.55 3.61
N GLN A 105 -8.60 -17.87 3.51
CA GLN A 105 -9.64 -16.86 3.28
C GLN A 105 -10.50 -16.63 4.51
N VAL A 106 -10.64 -15.36 4.86
CA VAL A 106 -11.61 -14.88 5.86
C VAL A 106 -12.66 -13.96 5.21
N GLU A 107 -13.70 -13.62 5.94
CA GLU A 107 -14.67 -12.62 5.48
C GLU A 107 -14.00 -11.24 5.31
N TRP A 108 -14.45 -10.49 4.31
CA TRP A 108 -13.95 -9.14 4.09
C TRP A 108 -14.17 -8.25 5.31
N GLY A 109 -13.08 -7.65 5.80
CA GLY A 109 -13.06 -6.85 7.02
C GLY A 109 -12.65 -7.63 8.29
N GLN A 110 -12.46 -8.94 8.18
CA GLN A 110 -11.80 -9.73 9.21
C GLN A 110 -10.29 -9.80 8.94
N HIS A 111 -9.49 -9.86 9.99
CA HIS A 111 -8.04 -10.04 9.90
C HIS A 111 -7.70 -11.52 9.71
N ILE A 112 -6.52 -11.78 9.19
CA ILE A 112 -5.92 -13.12 9.17
C ILE A 112 -5.51 -13.51 10.59
N ASP A 113 -6.01 -14.65 11.06
CA ASP A 113 -5.66 -15.19 12.36
C ASP A 113 -4.26 -15.83 12.31
N PRO A 114 -3.29 -15.38 13.15
CA PRO A 114 -1.97 -15.97 13.21
C PRO A 114 -1.95 -17.47 13.52
N ASP A 115 -2.87 -17.96 14.36
CA ASP A 115 -2.94 -19.38 14.72
C ASP A 115 -3.44 -20.22 13.54
N GLU A 116 -4.40 -19.72 12.76
CA GLU A 116 -4.85 -20.36 11.54
C GLU A 116 -3.73 -20.40 10.48
N LEU A 117 -3.01 -19.31 10.32
CA LEU A 117 -1.83 -19.25 9.45
C LEU A 117 -0.80 -20.30 9.86
N LYS A 118 -0.48 -20.40 11.16
CA LYS A 118 0.45 -21.37 11.71
C LYS A 118 -0.01 -22.81 11.40
N SER A 119 -1.28 -23.10 11.60
CA SER A 119 -1.87 -24.42 11.29
C SER A 119 -1.70 -24.79 9.81
N ARG A 120 -1.97 -23.84 8.89
CA ARG A 120 -1.80 -24.07 7.46
C ARG A 120 -0.34 -24.30 7.08
N LEU A 121 0.60 -23.50 7.62
CA LEU A 121 2.02 -23.65 7.33
C LEU A 121 2.63 -24.93 7.89
N SER A 122 2.08 -25.47 8.99
CA SER A 122 2.53 -26.72 9.61
C SER A 122 2.35 -27.94 8.72
N THR A 123 1.57 -27.86 7.64
CA THR A 123 1.47 -28.92 6.63
C THR A 123 2.77 -29.13 5.83
N GLY A 124 3.64 -28.10 5.79
CA GLY A 124 4.89 -28.11 5.02
C GLY A 124 4.73 -27.97 3.50
N GLU A 125 3.51 -27.71 3.02
CA GLU A 125 3.21 -27.63 1.59
C GLU A 125 3.66 -26.30 0.95
N TYR A 126 3.63 -25.22 1.72
CA TYR A 126 3.84 -23.85 1.22
C TYR A 126 5.29 -23.42 1.35
N ASP A 127 5.77 -22.65 0.37
CA ASP A 127 7.08 -22.02 0.41
C ASP A 127 7.03 -20.51 0.20
N VAL A 128 5.83 -19.96 -0.09
CA VAL A 128 5.58 -18.50 -0.13
C VAL A 128 4.26 -18.20 0.57
N VAL A 129 4.25 -17.13 1.36
CA VAL A 129 3.03 -16.50 1.91
C VAL A 129 2.89 -15.10 1.34
N THR A 130 1.71 -14.78 0.81
CA THR A 130 1.38 -13.40 0.43
C THR A 130 0.37 -12.81 1.41
N LEU A 131 0.63 -11.59 1.87
CA LEU A 131 -0.23 -10.88 2.81
C LEU A 131 -0.35 -9.41 2.41
N VAL A 132 -1.58 -8.91 2.36
CA VAL A 132 -1.84 -7.46 2.30
C VAL A 132 -1.90 -6.95 3.74
N HIS A 133 -0.94 -6.10 4.14
CA HIS A 133 -0.90 -5.54 5.50
C HIS A 133 -2.13 -4.67 5.77
N ASN A 134 -2.44 -3.76 4.86
CA ASN A 134 -3.62 -2.91 4.96
C ASN A 134 -4.55 -3.13 3.77
N GLU A 135 -5.64 -3.84 3.99
CA GLU A 135 -6.62 -4.16 2.95
C GLU A 135 -7.55 -2.96 2.70
N THR A 136 -7.22 -2.24 1.65
CA THR A 136 -7.86 -0.96 1.31
C THR A 136 -9.35 -1.09 1.00
N SER A 137 -9.77 -2.23 0.45
CA SER A 137 -11.17 -2.43 0.02
C SER A 137 -12.15 -2.41 1.19
N CYS A 138 -11.73 -2.86 2.35
CA CYS A 138 -12.56 -2.94 3.56
C CYS A 138 -11.99 -2.14 4.75
N GLY A 139 -10.89 -1.39 4.56
CA GLY A 139 -10.30 -0.54 5.60
C GLY A 139 -9.78 -1.31 6.80
N MET A 140 -9.28 -2.53 6.59
CA MET A 140 -8.79 -3.43 7.64
C MET A 140 -7.27 -3.55 7.58
N MET A 141 -6.61 -3.59 8.71
CA MET A 141 -5.17 -3.77 8.83
C MET A 141 -4.86 -5.07 9.58
N ASN A 142 -4.11 -5.96 8.95
CA ASN A 142 -3.70 -7.23 9.53
C ASN A 142 -2.69 -7.03 10.68
N PRO A 143 -2.68 -7.90 11.70
CA PRO A 143 -1.70 -7.88 12.79
C PRO A 143 -0.35 -8.40 12.29
N LEU A 144 0.36 -7.57 11.49
CA LEU A 144 1.56 -7.99 10.77
C LEU A 144 2.68 -8.44 11.70
N LYS A 145 2.84 -7.80 12.85
CA LYS A 145 3.89 -8.19 13.83
C LYS A 145 3.70 -9.62 14.31
N GLU A 146 2.47 -9.97 14.70
CA GLU A 146 2.11 -11.29 15.19
C GLU A 146 2.22 -12.34 14.06
N ILE A 147 1.80 -11.99 12.86
CA ILE A 147 1.94 -12.84 11.67
C ILE A 147 3.41 -13.11 11.36
N MET A 148 4.27 -12.08 11.43
CA MET A 148 5.71 -12.27 11.21
C MET A 148 6.37 -13.10 12.33
N GLN A 149 5.87 -13.05 13.56
CA GLN A 149 6.31 -13.95 14.63
C GLN A 149 6.03 -15.42 14.30
N VAL A 150 4.84 -15.71 13.76
CA VAL A 150 4.52 -17.05 13.26
C VAL A 150 5.45 -17.45 12.12
N LEU A 151 5.67 -16.59 11.13
CA LEU A 151 6.51 -16.90 9.96
C LEU A 151 7.97 -17.17 10.33
N LYS A 152 8.48 -16.63 11.43
CA LYS A 152 9.82 -16.96 11.94
C LYS A 152 9.98 -18.45 12.34
N GLU A 153 8.89 -19.15 12.65
CA GLU A 153 8.90 -20.58 12.94
C GLU A 153 9.03 -21.44 11.67
N PHE A 154 8.84 -20.86 10.49
CA PHE A 154 8.86 -21.53 9.19
C PHE A 154 9.97 -20.95 8.28
N PRO A 155 11.25 -21.26 8.53
CA PRO A 155 12.37 -20.61 7.84
C PRO A 155 12.42 -20.89 6.33
N ASP A 156 11.75 -21.93 5.83
CA ASP A 156 11.67 -22.25 4.40
C ASP A 156 10.59 -21.45 3.66
N VAL A 157 9.74 -20.74 4.38
CA VAL A 157 8.63 -19.96 3.81
C VAL A 157 9.07 -18.51 3.63
N ILE A 158 8.97 -17.99 2.41
CA ILE A 158 9.27 -16.60 2.06
C ILE A 158 8.01 -15.74 2.23
N SER A 159 8.14 -14.64 2.95
CA SER A 159 7.07 -13.66 3.15
C SER A 159 7.06 -12.59 2.06
N VAL A 160 5.89 -12.33 1.45
CA VAL A 160 5.68 -11.23 0.50
C VAL A 160 4.57 -10.33 1.04
N ILE A 161 4.96 -9.15 1.50
CA ILE A 161 4.07 -8.23 2.21
C ILE A 161 3.74 -7.02 1.33
N ASP A 162 2.47 -6.91 0.97
CA ASP A 162 1.91 -5.74 0.30
C ASP A 162 1.61 -4.66 1.34
N THR A 163 2.34 -3.57 1.28
CA THR A 163 2.15 -2.40 2.15
C THR A 163 1.66 -1.16 1.38
N VAL A 164 1.08 -1.35 0.22
CA VAL A 164 0.70 -0.25 -0.71
C VAL A 164 -0.09 0.85 -0.01
N SER A 165 -0.98 0.52 0.92
CA SER A 165 -1.78 1.53 1.62
C SER A 165 -1.46 1.70 3.10
N SER A 166 -0.42 1.03 3.63
CA SER A 166 0.09 1.23 4.99
C SER A 166 1.48 1.86 5.03
N PHE A 167 2.26 1.74 3.96
CA PHE A 167 3.61 2.30 3.86
C PHE A 167 3.61 3.80 4.13
N SER A 168 4.54 4.28 4.95
CA SER A 168 4.66 5.69 5.37
C SER A 168 3.46 6.21 6.20
N VAL A 169 2.51 5.35 6.56
CA VAL A 169 1.38 5.66 7.46
C VAL A 169 1.61 5.12 8.86
N VAL A 170 2.22 3.94 8.94
CA VAL A 170 2.60 3.28 10.20
C VAL A 170 4.02 2.74 10.08
N SER A 171 4.69 2.54 11.22
CA SER A 171 6.00 1.87 11.26
C SER A 171 5.86 0.41 10.84
N ILE A 172 6.77 -0.05 9.98
CA ILE A 172 6.86 -1.43 9.52
C ILE A 172 8.34 -1.81 9.48
N PRO A 173 8.92 -2.17 10.63
CA PRO A 173 10.35 -2.44 10.76
C PRO A 173 10.72 -3.76 10.06
N LYS A 174 11.00 -3.65 8.74
CA LYS A 174 11.25 -4.78 7.86
C LYS A 174 12.30 -5.74 8.43
N ASP A 175 13.45 -5.19 8.84
CA ASP A 175 14.58 -6.03 9.32
C ASP A 175 14.26 -6.67 10.67
N GLU A 176 13.68 -5.91 11.61
CA GLU A 176 13.32 -6.42 12.94
C GLU A 176 12.29 -7.55 12.85
N TRP A 177 11.28 -7.36 12.01
CA TRP A 177 10.23 -8.39 11.86
C TRP A 177 10.67 -9.53 10.95
N GLY A 178 11.73 -9.36 10.15
CA GLY A 178 12.26 -10.39 9.25
C GLY A 178 11.41 -10.57 8.01
N ILE A 179 10.87 -9.47 7.46
CA ILE A 179 10.09 -9.49 6.23
C ILE A 179 11.02 -9.72 5.04
N ASP A 180 10.71 -10.71 4.18
CA ASP A 180 11.55 -11.03 3.03
C ASP A 180 11.34 -10.05 1.87
N VAL A 181 10.09 -9.84 1.48
CA VAL A 181 9.74 -8.86 0.45
C VAL A 181 8.67 -7.93 0.99
N ILE A 182 8.96 -6.64 0.94
CA ILE A 182 8.00 -5.57 1.22
C ILE A 182 7.89 -4.69 0.00
N LEU A 183 6.69 -4.29 -0.38
CA LEU A 183 6.44 -3.49 -1.57
C LEU A 183 5.34 -2.44 -1.37
N THR A 184 5.46 -1.34 -2.12
CA THR A 184 4.49 -0.25 -2.13
C THR A 184 4.39 0.43 -3.49
N GLY A 185 3.52 1.41 -3.63
CA GLY A 185 3.33 2.23 -4.84
C GLY A 185 3.27 3.72 -4.53
N SER A 186 3.70 4.52 -5.50
CA SER A 186 3.86 5.97 -5.36
C SER A 186 2.57 6.76 -5.09
N GLN A 187 1.40 6.27 -5.58
CA GLN A 187 0.13 7.00 -5.63
C GLN A 187 -0.70 6.94 -4.32
N LYS A 188 -0.13 6.46 -3.25
CA LYS A 188 -0.74 6.31 -1.93
C LYS A 188 -0.15 7.34 -0.94
N ALA A 189 0.25 6.91 0.24
CA ALA A 189 0.75 7.84 1.26
C ALA A 189 2.00 8.63 0.87
N LEU A 190 2.73 8.22 -0.16
CA LEU A 190 3.82 9.04 -0.73
C LEU A 190 3.32 10.29 -1.48
N ALA A 191 2.03 10.42 -1.75
CA ALA A 191 1.41 11.57 -2.41
C ALA A 191 2.08 11.95 -3.75
N MET A 192 2.39 10.94 -4.56
CA MET A 192 2.99 11.10 -5.89
C MET A 192 2.03 10.56 -6.97
N PRO A 193 2.21 10.94 -8.24
CA PRO A 193 1.50 10.29 -9.33
C PRO A 193 1.78 8.79 -9.39
N PRO A 194 0.83 7.97 -9.92
CA PRO A 194 1.07 6.55 -10.14
C PRO A 194 2.14 6.31 -11.21
N GLY A 195 2.80 5.15 -11.17
CA GLY A 195 3.78 4.72 -12.19
C GLY A 195 5.12 4.28 -11.63
N LEU A 196 5.32 4.40 -10.31
CA LEU A 196 6.53 3.93 -9.63
C LEU A 196 6.13 2.99 -8.49
N ALA A 197 6.69 1.78 -8.50
CA ALA A 197 6.66 0.86 -7.39
C ALA A 197 8.01 0.83 -6.68
N LEU A 198 7.98 0.70 -5.36
CA LEU A 198 9.15 0.62 -4.49
C LEU A 198 9.09 -0.71 -3.75
N PHE A 199 10.21 -1.40 -3.63
CA PHE A 199 10.26 -2.66 -2.91
C PHE A 199 11.65 -2.97 -2.37
N SER A 200 11.72 -3.76 -1.31
CA SER A 200 12.97 -4.26 -0.75
C SER A 200 12.90 -5.77 -0.59
N VAL A 201 14.01 -6.44 -0.82
CA VAL A 201 14.14 -7.90 -0.85
C VAL A 201 15.25 -8.31 0.10
N SER A 202 14.99 -9.29 0.97
CA SER A 202 15.98 -9.86 1.89
C SER A 202 17.01 -10.71 1.15
N GLU A 203 18.19 -10.90 1.75
CA GLU A 203 19.21 -11.79 1.21
C GLU A 203 18.69 -13.23 1.05
N ARG A 204 17.86 -13.71 1.99
CA ARG A 204 17.23 -15.03 1.92
C ARG A 204 16.29 -15.15 0.69
N ALA A 205 15.55 -14.10 0.38
CA ALA A 205 14.70 -14.09 -0.82
C ALA A 205 15.52 -14.02 -2.11
N PHE A 206 16.66 -13.35 -2.13
CA PHE A 206 17.58 -13.41 -3.27
C PHE A 206 18.16 -14.81 -3.48
N GLN A 207 18.59 -15.48 -2.41
CA GLN A 207 19.07 -16.87 -2.48
C GLN A 207 17.99 -17.83 -2.99
N ARG A 208 16.71 -17.60 -2.64
CA ARG A 208 15.60 -18.32 -3.22
C ARG A 208 15.45 -18.01 -4.71
N ALA A 209 15.51 -16.75 -5.12
CA ALA A 209 15.38 -16.35 -6.54
C ALA A 209 16.48 -16.97 -7.43
N GLU A 210 17.69 -17.15 -6.92
CA GLU A 210 18.79 -17.83 -7.63
C GLU A 210 18.46 -19.28 -8.00
N GLN A 211 17.57 -19.93 -7.24
CA GLN A 211 17.17 -21.32 -7.45
C GLN A 211 15.95 -21.46 -8.38
N ILE A 212 15.32 -20.36 -8.78
CA ILE A 212 14.10 -20.37 -9.59
C ILE A 212 14.43 -20.07 -11.05
N GLU A 213 14.04 -20.96 -11.94
CA GLU A 213 14.07 -20.72 -13.38
C GLU A 213 12.79 -20.00 -13.87
N GLY A 214 12.84 -19.33 -15.00
CA GLY A 214 11.68 -18.71 -15.64
C GLY A 214 11.11 -17.49 -14.90
N ARG A 215 11.95 -16.75 -14.15
CA ARG A 215 11.57 -15.53 -13.43
C ARG A 215 11.08 -14.40 -14.35
N GLY A 216 11.36 -14.52 -15.64
CA GLY A 216 11.19 -13.44 -16.62
C GLY A 216 12.38 -12.48 -16.59
N TYR A 217 12.24 -11.32 -17.23
CA TYR A 217 13.30 -10.30 -17.30
C TYR A 217 12.89 -9.03 -16.53
N TYR A 218 11.71 -8.50 -16.84
CA TYR A 218 11.33 -7.14 -16.41
C TYR A 218 11.20 -6.98 -14.88
N PHE A 219 10.79 -8.04 -14.20
CA PHE A 219 10.64 -8.09 -12.74
C PHE A 219 11.56 -9.13 -12.10
N ASP A 220 12.69 -9.49 -12.75
CA ASP A 220 13.68 -10.39 -12.16
C ASP A 220 14.43 -9.67 -11.03
N PHE A 221 14.32 -10.16 -9.81
CA PHE A 221 14.96 -9.58 -8.64
C PHE A 221 16.47 -9.57 -8.73
N LEU A 222 17.07 -10.54 -9.41
CA LEU A 222 18.53 -10.58 -9.64
C LEU A 222 18.98 -9.48 -10.61
N GLU A 223 18.15 -9.15 -11.62
CA GLU A 223 18.40 -8.01 -12.49
C GLU A 223 18.30 -6.67 -11.71
N PHE A 224 17.33 -6.54 -10.82
CA PHE A 224 17.25 -5.36 -9.93
C PHE A 224 18.48 -5.25 -9.05
N ARG A 225 18.91 -6.35 -8.40
CA ARG A 225 20.11 -6.39 -7.56
C ARG A 225 21.37 -6.01 -8.33
N SER A 226 21.60 -6.61 -9.51
CA SER A 226 22.80 -6.37 -10.31
C SER A 226 22.90 -4.94 -10.84
N ASN A 227 21.77 -4.31 -11.17
CA ASN A 227 21.72 -2.93 -11.62
C ASN A 227 21.82 -1.94 -10.44
N HIS A 228 21.20 -2.24 -9.29
CA HIS A 228 21.34 -1.44 -8.08
C HIS A 228 22.80 -1.24 -7.66
N LEU A 229 23.63 -2.28 -7.74
CA LEU A 229 25.07 -2.19 -7.44
C LEU A 229 25.82 -1.18 -8.34
N LYS A 230 25.23 -0.82 -9.47
CA LYS A 230 25.74 0.20 -10.41
C LYS A 230 25.05 1.56 -10.22
N GLY A 231 24.15 1.72 -9.25
CA GLY A 231 23.31 2.91 -9.06
C GLY A 231 22.27 3.08 -10.19
N MET A 232 21.74 1.98 -10.73
CA MET A 232 20.88 1.98 -11.91
C MET A 232 19.64 1.11 -11.72
N THR A 233 18.70 1.24 -12.66
CA THR A 233 17.53 0.36 -12.81
C THR A 233 17.75 -0.63 -13.97
N PRO A 234 17.10 -1.80 -13.99
CA PRO A 234 17.24 -2.78 -15.08
C PRO A 234 16.89 -2.21 -16.46
N SER A 235 15.82 -1.45 -16.55
CA SER A 235 15.32 -0.80 -17.76
C SER A 235 15.28 0.71 -17.60
N THR A 236 15.03 1.45 -18.67
CA THR A 236 14.87 2.91 -18.63
C THR A 236 13.75 3.29 -17.67
N PRO A 237 14.02 4.05 -16.59
CA PRO A 237 13.02 4.40 -15.59
C PRO A 237 12.24 5.64 -15.98
N VAL A 238 11.14 5.89 -15.26
CA VAL A 238 10.40 7.16 -15.34
C VAL A 238 11.15 8.21 -14.52
N ILE A 239 12.18 8.83 -15.10
CA ILE A 239 13.07 9.81 -14.46
C ILE A 239 12.28 10.95 -13.76
N PRO A 240 11.23 11.54 -14.35
CA PRO A 240 10.41 12.55 -13.67
C PRO A 240 9.83 12.07 -12.34
N LEU A 241 9.39 10.81 -12.25
CA LEU A 241 8.90 10.26 -10.98
C LEU A 241 10.01 10.02 -9.96
N ILE A 242 11.27 9.79 -10.40
CA ILE A 242 12.40 9.65 -9.47
C ILE A 242 12.78 11.03 -8.89
N HIS A 243 12.73 12.10 -9.69
CA HIS A 243 12.87 13.47 -9.17
C HIS A 243 11.77 13.81 -8.15
N ALA A 244 10.51 13.46 -8.45
CA ALA A 244 9.41 13.63 -7.52
C ALA A 244 9.62 12.79 -6.24
N LEU A 245 10.12 11.55 -6.36
CA LEU A 245 10.44 10.70 -5.23
C LEU A 245 11.49 11.35 -4.33
N ASN A 246 12.60 11.81 -4.89
CA ASN A 246 13.66 12.45 -4.12
C ASN A 246 13.15 13.68 -3.36
N HIS A 247 12.34 14.53 -4.04
CA HIS A 247 11.68 15.67 -3.41
C HIS A 247 10.72 15.24 -2.27
N THR A 248 9.86 14.26 -2.52
CA THR A 248 8.90 13.75 -1.52
C THR A 248 9.60 13.14 -0.32
N LEU A 249 10.67 12.35 -0.56
CA LEU A 249 11.48 11.77 0.51
C LEU A 249 12.09 12.86 1.40
N SER A 250 12.63 13.92 0.82
CA SER A 250 13.20 15.06 1.57
C SER A 250 12.15 15.72 2.47
N LYS A 251 10.94 15.96 1.96
CA LYS A 251 9.81 16.48 2.75
C LYS A 251 9.41 15.55 3.90
N ILE A 252 9.34 14.26 3.64
CA ILE A 252 8.97 13.28 4.68
C ILE A 252 10.04 13.22 5.78
N ILE A 253 11.32 13.29 5.42
CA ILE A 253 12.40 13.31 6.40
C ILE A 253 12.42 14.61 7.20
N GLU A 254 12.12 15.75 6.57
CA GLU A 254 11.96 17.03 7.25
C GLU A 254 10.77 17.05 8.22
N GLU A 255 9.61 16.49 7.82
CA GLU A 255 8.46 16.26 8.72
C GLU A 255 8.86 15.37 9.91
N GLY A 256 9.73 14.39 9.67
CA GLY A 256 10.06 13.31 10.58
C GLY A 256 9.11 12.11 10.44
N VAL A 257 9.69 10.91 10.27
CA VAL A 257 8.91 9.68 9.99
C VAL A 257 7.89 9.39 11.10
N GLU A 258 8.28 9.54 12.37
CA GLU A 258 7.39 9.35 13.51
C GLU A 258 6.27 10.41 13.55
N ASN A 259 6.60 11.67 13.30
CA ASN A 259 5.60 12.75 13.22
C ASN A 259 4.58 12.48 12.11
N ARG A 260 5.04 11.95 10.97
CA ARG A 260 4.16 11.55 9.88
C ARG A 260 3.21 10.43 10.27
N HIS A 261 3.69 9.39 10.98
CA HIS A 261 2.84 8.33 11.51
C HIS A 261 1.80 8.88 12.51
N ASN A 262 2.22 9.76 13.42
CA ASN A 262 1.34 10.40 14.38
C ASN A 262 0.28 11.27 13.70
N ARG A 263 0.65 12.05 12.68
CA ARG A 263 -0.29 12.84 11.89
C ARG A 263 -1.35 11.96 11.22
N HIS A 264 -0.97 10.87 10.55
CA HIS A 264 -1.93 9.96 9.94
C HIS A 264 -2.87 9.33 11.00
N ALA A 265 -2.35 8.97 12.16
CA ALA A 265 -3.16 8.42 13.24
C ALA A 265 -4.15 9.45 13.80
N GLU A 266 -3.73 10.71 13.96
CA GLU A 266 -4.60 11.82 14.41
C GLU A 266 -5.72 12.07 13.39
N LEU A 267 -5.39 12.23 12.12
CA LEU A 267 -6.37 12.46 11.05
C LEU A 267 -7.39 11.32 10.96
N ASN A 268 -6.94 10.08 11.09
CA ASN A 268 -7.81 8.91 11.11
C ASN A 268 -8.76 8.93 12.33
N GLN A 269 -8.28 9.33 13.51
CA GLN A 269 -9.12 9.47 14.70
C GLN A 269 -10.20 10.56 14.55
N ILE A 270 -9.89 11.66 13.87
CA ILE A 270 -10.89 12.71 13.58
C ILE A 270 -12.04 12.11 12.75
N VAL A 271 -11.70 11.36 11.68
CA VAL A 271 -12.71 10.68 10.86
C VAL A 271 -13.49 9.64 11.65
N HIS A 272 -12.83 8.82 12.50
CA HIS A 272 -13.52 7.83 13.35
C HIS A 272 -14.49 8.47 14.36
N LYS A 273 -14.11 9.61 14.94
CA LYS A 273 -15.02 10.37 15.85
C LYS A 273 -16.25 10.87 15.08
N TRP A 274 -16.05 11.37 13.86
CA TRP A 274 -17.15 11.80 13.02
C TRP A 274 -18.09 10.62 12.67
N VAL A 275 -17.56 9.48 12.25
CA VAL A 275 -18.35 8.26 11.95
C VAL A 275 -19.24 7.91 13.14
N ALA A 276 -18.67 7.84 14.35
CA ALA A 276 -19.41 7.52 15.57
C ALA A 276 -20.46 8.60 15.93
N SER A 277 -20.14 9.88 15.73
CA SER A 277 -21.08 11.00 16.03
C SER A 277 -22.31 11.02 15.13
N LYS A 278 -22.19 10.42 13.92
CA LYS A 278 -23.31 10.31 12.96
C LYS A 278 -24.09 8.99 13.11
N GLY A 279 -23.73 8.12 14.04
CA GLY A 279 -24.37 6.82 14.23
C GLY A 279 -23.94 5.76 13.21
N PHE A 280 -22.91 6.03 12.42
CA PHE A 280 -22.30 5.02 11.55
C PHE A 280 -21.35 4.11 12.32
N GLU A 281 -21.07 2.95 11.74
CA GLU A 281 -20.12 1.97 12.23
C GLU A 281 -18.93 1.80 11.30
N LEU A 282 -17.78 1.39 11.84
CA LEU A 282 -16.66 0.91 11.02
C LEU A 282 -16.97 -0.48 10.48
N LEU A 283 -16.55 -0.78 9.23
CA LEU A 283 -16.69 -2.12 8.70
C LEU A 283 -15.82 -3.13 9.47
N PRO A 284 -14.50 -2.89 9.69
CA PRO A 284 -13.68 -3.80 10.50
C PRO A 284 -13.85 -3.52 12.00
N LYS A 285 -13.44 -4.49 12.83
CA LYS A 285 -13.29 -4.24 14.28
C LYS A 285 -12.29 -3.09 14.49
N LYS A 286 -12.60 -2.20 15.45
CA LYS A 286 -11.84 -0.96 15.72
C LYS A 286 -10.32 -1.19 15.90
N GLN A 287 -9.94 -2.27 16.57
CA GLN A 287 -8.52 -2.60 16.81
C GLN A 287 -7.75 -2.97 15.54
N PHE A 288 -8.44 -3.46 14.52
CA PHE A 288 -7.89 -3.81 13.21
C PHE A 288 -8.26 -2.79 12.13
N ALA A 289 -8.84 -1.65 12.50
CA ALA A 289 -9.14 -0.60 11.54
C ALA A 289 -7.86 0.03 10.97
N SER A 290 -7.86 0.25 9.67
CA SER A 290 -6.80 0.94 8.94
C SER A 290 -6.50 2.32 9.53
N LYS A 291 -5.23 2.74 9.45
CA LYS A 291 -4.78 4.09 9.82
C LYS A 291 -4.69 5.04 8.63
N SER A 292 -4.80 4.51 7.41
CA SER A 292 -4.68 5.28 6.17
C SER A 292 -6.03 5.68 5.57
N LEU A 293 -7.08 4.97 5.94
CA LEU A 293 -8.45 5.24 5.50
C LEU A 293 -9.46 4.67 6.49
N THR A 294 -10.68 5.15 6.39
CA THR A 294 -11.82 4.65 7.15
C THR A 294 -12.83 4.02 6.20
N CYS A 295 -13.16 2.74 6.38
CA CYS A 295 -14.27 2.09 5.70
C CYS A 295 -15.49 2.09 6.63
N VAL A 296 -16.49 2.86 6.23
CA VAL A 296 -17.73 3.08 6.99
C VAL A 296 -18.79 2.10 6.52
N ARG A 297 -19.43 1.39 7.43
CA ARG A 297 -20.59 0.54 7.15
C ARG A 297 -21.81 1.42 6.94
N ASN A 298 -22.58 1.16 5.89
CA ASN A 298 -23.85 1.85 5.65
C ASN A 298 -24.97 1.21 6.48
N ASN A 299 -24.86 1.28 7.81
CA ASN A 299 -25.85 0.77 8.75
C ASN A 299 -27.09 1.67 8.91
N LEU A 300 -27.06 2.88 8.35
CA LEU A 300 -28.18 3.81 8.32
C LEU A 300 -28.98 3.75 7.00
N ASP A 301 -28.57 2.84 6.09
CA ASP A 301 -29.21 2.60 4.78
C ASP A 301 -29.41 3.86 3.93
N ILE A 302 -28.42 4.77 3.96
CA ILE A 302 -28.44 5.96 3.10
C ILE A 302 -28.17 5.61 1.63
N ASP A 303 -28.60 6.46 0.71
CA ASP A 303 -28.15 6.40 -0.68
C ASP A 303 -26.68 6.84 -0.80
N VAL A 304 -25.75 5.88 -0.64
CA VAL A 304 -24.31 6.12 -0.74
C VAL A 304 -23.92 6.67 -2.11
N ALA A 305 -24.55 6.21 -3.18
CA ALA A 305 -24.23 6.67 -4.54
C ALA A 305 -24.62 8.14 -4.74
N GLY A 306 -25.81 8.52 -4.28
CA GLY A 306 -26.28 9.91 -4.26
C GLY A 306 -25.39 10.79 -3.39
N PHE A 307 -25.06 10.36 -2.17
CA PHE A 307 -24.18 11.08 -1.25
C PHE A 307 -22.80 11.38 -1.87
N VAL A 308 -22.13 10.36 -2.41
CA VAL A 308 -20.81 10.52 -3.05
C VAL A 308 -20.89 11.43 -4.29
N LYS A 309 -21.96 11.28 -5.09
CA LYS A 309 -22.19 12.11 -6.27
C LYS A 309 -22.38 13.59 -5.88
N THR A 310 -23.21 13.88 -4.90
CA THR A 310 -23.49 15.25 -4.43
C THR A 310 -22.25 15.91 -3.89
N LEU A 311 -21.46 15.22 -3.04
CA LEU A 311 -20.16 15.72 -2.57
C LEU A 311 -19.24 16.09 -3.73
N ARG A 312 -19.17 15.26 -4.75
CA ARG A 312 -18.32 15.49 -5.91
C ARG A 312 -18.79 16.68 -6.75
N GLU A 313 -20.09 16.75 -7.03
CA GLU A 313 -20.64 17.77 -7.94
C GLU A 313 -20.73 19.14 -7.30
N GLU A 314 -21.17 19.22 -6.04
CA GLU A 314 -21.41 20.48 -5.34
C GLU A 314 -20.20 20.98 -4.57
N LYS A 315 -19.47 20.08 -3.89
CA LYS A 315 -18.34 20.44 -3.00
C LYS A 315 -16.97 20.22 -3.63
N LYS A 316 -16.90 19.62 -4.84
CA LYS A 316 -15.63 19.24 -5.50
C LYS A 316 -14.77 18.31 -4.65
N ILE A 317 -15.39 17.51 -3.79
CA ILE A 317 -14.76 16.53 -2.91
C ILE A 317 -15.11 15.13 -3.39
N SER A 318 -14.12 14.27 -3.54
CA SER A 318 -14.30 12.88 -3.92
C SER A 318 -13.96 11.96 -2.75
N ILE A 319 -14.95 11.20 -2.28
CA ILE A 319 -14.79 10.01 -1.43
C ILE A 319 -15.20 8.78 -2.24
N ASP A 320 -14.99 7.59 -1.72
CA ASP A 320 -15.28 6.34 -2.43
C ASP A 320 -16.56 5.67 -1.90
N GLY A 321 -17.43 5.21 -2.77
CA GLY A 321 -18.73 4.59 -2.45
C GLY A 321 -18.67 3.08 -2.19
N GLY A 322 -17.53 2.56 -1.71
CA GLY A 322 -17.30 1.14 -1.47
C GLY A 322 -16.73 0.41 -2.68
N TYR A 323 -16.17 -0.79 -2.46
CA TYR A 323 -15.44 -1.55 -3.48
C TYR A 323 -16.00 -2.98 -3.66
N GLY A 324 -16.04 -3.45 -4.91
CA GLY A 324 -16.43 -4.83 -5.23
C GLY A 324 -17.78 -5.23 -4.61
N LYS A 325 -17.83 -6.36 -3.92
CA LYS A 325 -19.08 -6.94 -3.34
C LYS A 325 -19.70 -6.11 -2.19
N ILE A 326 -18.96 -5.13 -1.67
CA ILE A 326 -19.47 -4.23 -0.60
C ILE A 326 -19.75 -2.81 -1.11
N LYS A 327 -19.74 -2.59 -2.42
CA LYS A 327 -20.12 -1.31 -3.03
C LYS A 327 -21.57 -0.93 -2.67
N GLY A 328 -21.77 0.31 -2.25
CA GLY A 328 -23.07 0.81 -1.76
C GLY A 328 -23.44 0.37 -0.32
N LYS A 329 -22.88 -0.74 0.15
CA LYS A 329 -23.02 -1.20 1.56
C LYS A 329 -22.00 -0.53 2.49
N THR A 330 -21.03 0.17 1.92
CA THR A 330 -19.98 0.91 2.61
C THR A 330 -19.60 2.14 1.81
N PHE A 331 -18.92 3.08 2.46
CA PHE A 331 -18.17 4.13 1.79
C PHE A 331 -16.80 4.29 2.47
N ARG A 332 -15.82 4.86 1.76
CA ARG A 332 -14.45 4.96 2.26
C ARG A 332 -13.95 6.40 2.21
N ILE A 333 -13.26 6.79 3.27
CA ILE A 333 -12.68 8.12 3.45
C ILE A 333 -11.18 7.93 3.69
N SER A 334 -10.34 8.45 2.81
CA SER A 334 -8.88 8.40 2.94
C SER A 334 -8.34 9.63 3.64
N ASN A 335 -7.33 9.40 4.49
CA ASN A 335 -6.50 10.43 5.11
C ASN A 335 -5.02 10.28 4.72
N MET A 336 -4.74 9.58 3.61
CA MET A 336 -3.37 9.33 3.13
C MET A 336 -2.74 10.57 2.49
N GLY A 337 -1.41 10.59 2.52
CA GLY A 337 -0.61 11.57 1.80
C GLY A 337 -0.33 12.82 2.61
N ASP A 338 -0.52 13.98 1.99
CA ASP A 338 -0.20 15.28 2.59
C ASP A 338 -1.43 15.95 3.25
N GLU A 339 -2.43 15.15 3.62
CA GLU A 339 -3.61 15.66 4.33
C GLU A 339 -3.23 16.23 5.70
N THR A 340 -3.99 17.27 6.12
CA THR A 340 -3.79 17.99 7.38
C THR A 340 -5.07 17.97 8.22
N VAL A 341 -4.99 18.42 9.48
CA VAL A 341 -6.16 18.61 10.35
C VAL A 341 -7.17 19.54 9.69
N ASP A 342 -6.70 20.63 9.05
CA ASP A 342 -7.56 21.58 8.37
C ASP A 342 -8.25 20.96 7.15
N SER A 343 -7.53 20.17 6.33
CA SER A 343 -8.11 19.51 5.16
C SER A 343 -9.17 18.46 5.55
N ILE A 344 -8.92 17.68 6.60
CA ILE A 344 -9.88 16.69 7.12
C ILE A 344 -11.08 17.38 7.79
N SER A 345 -10.86 18.49 8.51
CA SER A 345 -11.95 19.26 9.10
C SER A 345 -12.85 19.89 8.04
N HIS A 346 -12.26 20.39 6.96
CA HIS A 346 -12.98 20.89 5.79
C HIS A 346 -13.79 19.79 5.10
N LEU A 347 -13.20 18.60 4.91
CA LEU A 347 -13.91 17.43 4.41
C LEU A 347 -15.14 17.11 5.27
N ILE A 348 -14.96 16.98 6.58
CA ILE A 348 -16.03 16.64 7.53
C ILE A 348 -17.17 17.66 7.50
N SER A 349 -16.85 18.96 7.51
CA SER A 349 -17.87 20.02 7.42
C SER A 349 -18.72 19.90 6.15
N ASN A 350 -18.11 19.67 5.01
CA ASN A 350 -18.83 19.47 3.76
C ASN A 350 -19.62 18.16 3.72
N MET A 351 -19.09 17.10 4.30
CA MET A 351 -19.81 15.84 4.47
C MET A 351 -21.05 16.00 5.33
N ASP A 352 -20.96 16.77 6.43
CA ASP A 352 -22.08 17.04 7.32
C ASP A 352 -23.23 17.80 6.61
N GLU A 353 -22.86 18.82 5.86
CA GLU A 353 -23.83 19.60 5.09
C GLU A 353 -24.60 18.71 4.11
N VAL A 354 -23.87 17.92 3.30
CA VAL A 354 -24.48 17.05 2.29
C VAL A 354 -25.24 15.89 2.95
N LEU A 355 -24.66 15.26 3.98
CA LEU A 355 -25.24 14.08 4.64
C LEU A 355 -26.62 14.36 5.24
N SER A 356 -26.89 15.60 5.67
CA SER A 356 -28.18 15.99 6.24
C SER A 356 -29.38 15.68 5.31
N SER A 357 -29.16 15.68 3.99
CA SER A 357 -30.20 15.39 2.99
C SER A 357 -30.40 13.89 2.73
N PHE A 358 -29.52 13.04 3.25
CA PHE A 358 -29.51 11.58 3.05
C PHE A 358 -29.85 10.77 4.30
N LEU A 359 -29.89 11.42 5.46
CA LEU A 359 -30.32 10.76 6.69
C LEU A 359 -31.82 10.54 6.71
N PRO A 360 -32.30 9.41 7.24
CA PRO A 360 -33.73 9.20 7.45
C PRO A 360 -34.30 10.28 8.40
N ALA A 361 -35.54 10.70 8.14
CA ALA A 361 -36.25 11.69 8.93
C ALA A 361 -36.50 11.21 10.38
#